data_7d19eb5eb9a98b8099900400c72166e9
#
_entry.id   7d19eb5eb9a98b8099900400c72166e9
#
_cell.length_a   1.000
_cell.length_b   1.000
_cell.length_c   1.000
_cell.angle_alpha   90.00
_cell.angle_beta   90.00
_cell.angle_gamma   90.00
#
_symmetry.space_group_name_H-M   'P 1'
#
loop_
_entity.id
_entity.type
_entity.pdbx_description
1 polymer ?
#
loop_
_entity_poly.entity_id
_entity_poly.type
_entity_poly.pdbx_seq_one_letter_code
_entity_poly.pdbx_strand_id
1 'polypeptide(L)'
;MQLVTIKDVAKRAGVAVSTVSRVINRSGYVGEETRRKVQSAMRELNFQPNRIARGLVSRQTSTIGLLIPDVANPFFAELARGVEDAAIARGYSVLLCNSDWNAVREQMYMHLLHGRWVDGIVVVGSRSEVVAIREAADETPMVLVDRRSSDFEWAVWTDNHLGAVMAVRHLLEIGCRDIIHLAGPADSPSAQERRRGYEDAMRAAGFAPISLEGDFRYASGFSLISELIAAGRTLDAIFAGNDLMAIGAIQAATRMGVDVPRDLAIVGYDNIPSAHYVSPSLTTIEQPAYEMGKTSFELLYELLTNEELDYQQPIKFEPKLIVRESSHRPI
;
A
#
# COMPACT_ATOMS: atom_id res chain seq x y z
N MET A 1 -41.19 -7.99 2.48
CA MET A 1 -41.06 -7.06 3.61
C MET A 1 -40.98 -5.65 3.03
N GLN A 2 -41.87 -4.75 3.44
CA GLN A 2 -41.86 -3.36 2.99
C GLN A 2 -40.71 -2.65 3.72
N LEU A 3 -39.78 -2.06 2.98
CA LEU A 3 -38.68 -1.30 3.57
C LEU A 3 -39.22 -0.04 4.26
N VAL A 4 -38.92 0.10 5.55
CA VAL A 4 -39.26 1.28 6.34
C VAL A 4 -38.52 2.50 5.75
N THR A 5 -39.22 3.58 5.52
CA THR A 5 -38.70 4.81 4.90
C THR A 5 -38.61 5.97 5.90
N ILE A 6 -37.85 7.01 5.55
CA ILE A 6 -37.79 8.24 6.34
C ILE A 6 -39.18 8.89 6.54
N LYS A 7 -40.13 8.67 5.60
CA LYS A 7 -41.50 9.13 5.71
C LYS A 7 -42.27 8.42 6.80
N ASP A 8 -42.01 7.11 7.01
CA ASP A 8 -42.65 6.33 8.06
C ASP A 8 -42.15 6.77 9.44
N VAL A 9 -40.82 7.07 9.58
CA VAL A 9 -40.25 7.65 10.79
C VAL A 9 -40.87 9.01 11.10
N ALA A 10 -40.99 9.88 10.09
CA ALA A 10 -41.60 11.20 10.25
C ALA A 10 -43.05 11.11 10.73
N LYS A 11 -43.84 10.22 10.11
CA LYS A 11 -45.23 9.93 10.51
C LYS A 11 -45.30 9.39 11.95
N ARG A 12 -44.43 8.47 12.32
CA ARG A 12 -44.39 7.86 13.67
C ARG A 12 -43.96 8.84 14.75
N ALA A 13 -43.00 9.72 14.44
CA ALA A 13 -42.52 10.76 15.35
C ALA A 13 -43.40 12.02 15.41
N GLY A 14 -44.38 12.18 14.52
CA GLY A 14 -45.24 13.36 14.43
C GLY A 14 -44.50 14.62 14.00
N VAL A 15 -43.52 14.52 13.10
CA VAL A 15 -42.70 15.65 12.64
C VAL A 15 -42.58 15.65 11.11
N ALA A 16 -42.07 16.74 10.55
CA ALA A 16 -41.80 16.83 9.12
C ALA A 16 -40.59 15.92 8.73
N VAL A 17 -40.56 15.43 7.49
CA VAL A 17 -39.45 14.64 6.93
C VAL A 17 -38.12 15.40 7.04
N SER A 18 -38.15 16.74 6.79
CA SER A 18 -36.99 17.61 6.94
C SER A 18 -36.42 17.63 8.38
N THR A 19 -37.28 17.51 9.39
CA THR A 19 -36.86 17.42 10.81
C THR A 19 -36.19 16.09 11.09
N VAL A 20 -36.72 14.98 10.58
CA VAL A 20 -36.07 13.66 10.68
C VAL A 20 -34.71 13.69 9.99
N SER A 21 -34.62 14.26 8.79
CA SER A 21 -33.35 14.43 8.07
C SER A 21 -32.32 15.23 8.87
N ARG A 22 -32.72 16.33 9.50
CA ARG A 22 -31.83 17.13 10.38
C ARG A 22 -31.34 16.35 11.58
N VAL A 23 -32.19 15.52 12.20
CA VAL A 23 -31.79 14.65 13.34
C VAL A 23 -30.79 13.61 12.89
N ILE A 24 -31.01 12.97 11.74
CA ILE A 24 -30.13 11.92 11.17
C ILE A 24 -28.77 12.53 10.79
N ASN A 25 -28.78 13.68 10.12
CA ASN A 25 -27.58 14.32 9.59
C ASN A 25 -26.89 15.25 10.60
N ARG A 26 -27.43 15.38 11.81
CA ARG A 26 -26.96 16.32 12.86
C ARG A 26 -26.81 17.76 12.32
N SER A 27 -27.63 18.16 11.36
CA SER A 27 -27.57 19.46 10.68
C SER A 27 -28.68 20.38 11.18
N GLY A 28 -28.34 21.64 11.48
CA GLY A 28 -29.26 22.62 11.98
C GLY A 28 -29.78 22.37 13.40
N TYR A 29 -30.53 23.36 13.93
CA TYR A 29 -31.08 23.26 15.28
C TYR A 29 -32.36 22.37 15.30
N VAL A 30 -32.34 21.37 16.21
CA VAL A 30 -33.52 20.56 16.54
C VAL A 30 -33.57 20.43 18.07
N GLY A 31 -34.69 20.85 18.67
CA GLY A 31 -34.87 20.78 20.12
C GLY A 31 -34.77 19.33 20.65
N GLU A 32 -34.25 19.20 21.88
CA GLU A 32 -33.96 17.90 22.50
C GLU A 32 -35.17 16.96 22.57
N GLU A 33 -36.38 17.49 22.84
CA GLU A 33 -37.59 16.69 22.89
C GLU A 33 -37.93 16.09 21.52
N THR A 34 -37.80 16.90 20.47
CA THR A 34 -38.04 16.46 19.10
C THR A 34 -37.00 15.45 18.65
N ARG A 35 -35.74 15.65 19.02
CA ARG A 35 -34.65 14.71 18.77
C ARG A 35 -34.94 13.34 19.41
N ARG A 36 -35.37 13.32 20.66
CA ARG A 36 -35.75 12.07 21.36
C ARG A 36 -36.92 11.36 20.71
N LYS A 37 -37.97 12.10 20.30
CA LYS A 37 -39.13 11.52 19.57
C LYS A 37 -38.69 10.85 18.26
N VAL A 38 -37.86 11.48 17.48
CA VAL A 38 -37.35 10.93 16.22
C VAL A 38 -36.48 9.68 16.47
N GLN A 39 -35.57 9.72 17.44
CA GLN A 39 -34.71 8.58 17.79
C GLN A 39 -35.52 7.39 18.33
N SER A 40 -36.60 7.63 19.08
CA SER A 40 -37.53 6.59 19.53
C SER A 40 -38.25 5.94 18.35
N ALA A 41 -38.81 6.75 17.46
CA ALA A 41 -39.50 6.26 16.26
C ALA A 41 -38.54 5.44 15.35
N MET A 42 -37.29 5.85 15.19
CA MET A 42 -36.28 5.09 14.44
C MET A 42 -36.02 3.71 15.06
N ARG A 43 -35.88 3.62 16.39
CA ARG A 43 -35.69 2.35 17.09
C ARG A 43 -36.93 1.45 17.00
N GLU A 44 -38.14 1.99 17.24
CA GLU A 44 -39.40 1.25 17.17
C GLU A 44 -39.65 0.64 15.79
N LEU A 45 -39.30 1.37 14.74
CA LEU A 45 -39.48 0.94 13.36
C LEU A 45 -38.27 0.15 12.82
N ASN A 46 -37.23 -0.05 13.62
CA ASN A 46 -35.95 -0.63 13.19
C ASN A 46 -35.41 0.05 11.92
N PHE A 47 -35.60 1.38 11.84
CA PHE A 47 -35.18 2.16 10.70
C PHE A 47 -33.69 2.42 10.73
N GLN A 48 -32.99 1.94 9.72
CA GLN A 48 -31.59 2.28 9.46
C GLN A 48 -31.52 3.30 8.35
N PRO A 49 -30.87 4.47 8.57
CA PRO A 49 -30.66 5.44 7.52
C PRO A 49 -29.92 4.80 6.34
N ASN A 50 -30.51 4.85 5.15
CA ASN A 50 -29.88 4.34 3.96
C ASN A 50 -28.75 5.30 3.56
N ARG A 51 -27.49 4.84 3.69
CA ARG A 51 -26.29 5.60 3.32
C ARG A 51 -26.30 5.98 1.83
N ILE A 52 -26.82 5.12 0.96
CA ILE A 52 -26.95 5.39 -0.49
C ILE A 52 -27.90 6.55 -0.73
N ALA A 53 -29.08 6.55 -0.07
CA ALA A 53 -30.03 7.65 -0.20
C ALA A 53 -29.50 8.99 0.37
N ARG A 54 -28.64 8.93 1.40
CA ARG A 54 -27.95 10.09 1.94
C ARG A 54 -26.89 10.61 0.96
N GLY A 55 -26.09 9.72 0.38
CA GLY A 55 -25.08 10.05 -0.63
C GLY A 55 -25.66 10.77 -1.85
N LEU A 56 -26.87 10.38 -2.28
CA LEU A 56 -27.59 11.06 -3.37
C LEU A 56 -27.96 12.53 -3.05
N VAL A 57 -28.15 12.86 -1.77
CA VAL A 57 -28.51 14.22 -1.33
C VAL A 57 -27.25 15.05 -0.99
N SER A 58 -26.26 14.44 -0.33
CA SER A 58 -25.02 15.11 0.11
C SER A 58 -23.92 15.09 -0.95
N ARG A 59 -24.04 14.30 -2.02
CA ARG A 59 -23.01 13.98 -3.00
C ARG A 59 -21.74 13.37 -2.38
N GLN A 60 -21.82 12.83 -1.15
CA GLN A 60 -20.71 12.18 -0.44
C GLN A 60 -21.14 10.79 -0.03
N THR A 61 -20.29 9.81 -0.32
CA THR A 61 -20.53 8.38 0.00
C THR A 61 -19.94 7.99 1.34
N SER A 62 -19.03 8.80 1.89
CA SER A 62 -18.16 8.48 3.02
C SER A 62 -17.42 7.14 2.79
N THR A 63 -17.00 6.91 1.57
CA THR A 63 -16.27 5.72 1.15
C THR A 63 -15.09 6.16 0.29
N ILE A 64 -13.93 5.57 0.51
CA ILE A 64 -12.77 5.74 -0.38
C ILE A 64 -12.42 4.42 -1.05
N GLY A 65 -11.87 4.50 -2.26
CA GLY A 65 -11.25 3.38 -2.94
C GLY A 65 -9.81 3.21 -2.50
N LEU A 66 -9.38 1.97 -2.27
CA LEU A 66 -7.99 1.62 -2.06
C LEU A 66 -7.60 0.56 -3.08
N LEU A 67 -6.81 0.96 -4.08
CA LEU A 67 -6.30 0.07 -5.11
C LEU A 67 -4.88 -0.37 -4.74
N ILE A 68 -4.69 -1.67 -4.51
CA ILE A 68 -3.39 -2.27 -4.19
C ILE A 68 -3.02 -3.35 -5.21
N PRO A 69 -1.70 -3.62 -5.41
CA PRO A 69 -1.28 -4.62 -6.40
C PRO A 69 -1.47 -6.06 -5.94
N ASP A 70 -1.21 -6.38 -4.67
CA ASP A 70 -1.28 -7.77 -4.17
C ASP A 70 -1.63 -7.82 -2.68
N VAL A 71 -2.87 -8.19 -2.36
CA VAL A 71 -3.35 -8.34 -0.98
C VAL A 71 -2.64 -9.46 -0.21
N ALA A 72 -2.01 -10.41 -0.91
CA ALA A 72 -1.28 -11.51 -0.28
C ALA A 72 0.12 -11.09 0.18
N ASN A 73 0.66 -9.97 -0.30
CA ASN A 73 1.90 -9.41 0.20
C ASN A 73 1.65 -8.63 1.50
N PRO A 74 2.26 -9.04 2.64
CA PRO A 74 2.06 -8.39 3.95
C PRO A 74 2.38 -6.89 3.96
N PHE A 75 3.28 -6.40 3.09
CA PHE A 75 3.56 -4.97 2.96
C PHE A 75 2.30 -4.17 2.59
N PHE A 76 1.57 -4.62 1.56
CA PHE A 76 0.33 -3.94 1.15
C PHE A 76 -0.81 -4.16 2.14
N ALA A 77 -0.84 -5.29 2.85
CA ALA A 77 -1.82 -5.53 3.90
C ALA A 77 -1.63 -4.56 5.08
N GLU A 78 -0.39 -4.31 5.52
CA GLU A 78 -0.09 -3.38 6.60
C GLU A 78 -0.35 -1.92 6.18
N LEU A 79 -0.04 -1.57 4.93
CA LEU A 79 -0.38 -0.28 4.34
C LEU A 79 -1.90 -0.07 4.30
N ALA A 80 -2.66 -1.08 3.83
CA ALA A 80 -4.11 -1.03 3.79
C ALA A 80 -4.72 -0.84 5.19
N ARG A 81 -4.14 -1.47 6.22
CA ARG A 81 -4.53 -1.26 7.61
C ARG A 81 -4.33 0.18 8.05
N GLY A 82 -3.19 0.80 7.71
CA GLY A 82 -2.95 2.21 8.00
C GLY A 82 -4.00 3.14 7.36
N VAL A 83 -4.36 2.87 6.10
CA VAL A 83 -5.45 3.59 5.40
C VAL A 83 -6.78 3.39 6.11
N GLU A 84 -7.13 2.14 6.47
CA GLU A 84 -8.42 1.80 7.09
C GLU A 84 -8.57 2.45 8.47
N ASP A 85 -7.56 2.35 9.34
CA ASP A 85 -7.59 2.95 10.68
C ASP A 85 -7.78 4.47 10.61
N ALA A 86 -7.06 5.15 9.71
CA ALA A 86 -7.21 6.59 9.50
C ALA A 86 -8.59 6.96 8.92
N ALA A 87 -9.10 6.15 7.97
CA ALA A 87 -10.41 6.35 7.36
C ALA A 87 -11.55 6.20 8.38
N ILE A 88 -11.52 5.15 9.21
CA ILE A 88 -12.50 4.90 10.28
C ILE A 88 -12.51 6.07 11.27
N ALA A 89 -11.36 6.60 11.67
CA ALA A 89 -11.26 7.74 12.57
C ALA A 89 -11.97 8.99 12.05
N ARG A 90 -12.12 9.12 10.72
CA ARG A 90 -12.81 10.23 10.02
C ARG A 90 -14.22 9.86 9.55
N GLY A 91 -14.71 8.65 9.88
CA GLY A 91 -16.05 8.17 9.51
C GLY A 91 -16.19 7.65 8.09
N TYR A 92 -15.07 7.37 7.42
CA TYR A 92 -15.03 6.76 6.09
C TYR A 92 -14.95 5.24 6.15
N SER A 93 -15.44 4.59 5.11
CA SER A 93 -15.25 3.16 4.84
C SER A 93 -14.25 3.00 3.68
N VAL A 94 -13.54 1.87 3.66
CA VAL A 94 -12.57 1.57 2.59
C VAL A 94 -13.12 0.46 1.69
N LEU A 95 -13.12 0.69 0.38
CA LEU A 95 -13.38 -0.32 -0.64
C LEU A 95 -12.05 -0.79 -1.23
N LEU A 96 -11.58 -1.97 -0.81
CA LEU A 96 -10.33 -2.55 -1.28
C LEU A 96 -10.49 -3.18 -2.67
N CYS A 97 -9.61 -2.81 -3.59
CA CYS A 97 -9.49 -3.38 -4.93
C CYS A 97 -8.08 -3.95 -5.12
N ASN A 98 -7.99 -5.22 -5.55
CA ASN A 98 -6.72 -5.91 -5.80
C ASN A 98 -6.47 -6.08 -7.29
N SER A 99 -5.44 -5.42 -7.83
CA SER A 99 -5.15 -5.43 -9.27
C SER A 99 -4.35 -6.64 -9.73
N ASP A 100 -3.72 -7.37 -8.83
CA ASP A 100 -2.82 -8.51 -9.13
C ASP A 100 -1.71 -8.11 -10.13
N TRP A 101 -1.14 -6.93 -9.95
CA TRP A 101 -0.12 -6.34 -10.82
C TRP A 101 -0.54 -6.22 -12.29
N ASN A 102 -1.84 -6.14 -12.58
CA ASN A 102 -2.41 -6.12 -13.93
C ASN A 102 -2.96 -4.73 -14.27
N ALA A 103 -2.33 -4.04 -15.23
CA ALA A 103 -2.72 -2.69 -15.65
C ALA A 103 -4.17 -2.63 -16.18
N VAL A 104 -4.67 -3.70 -16.83
CA VAL A 104 -6.05 -3.74 -17.31
C VAL A 104 -7.03 -3.78 -16.12
N ARG A 105 -6.70 -4.56 -15.06
CA ARG A 105 -7.50 -4.56 -13.83
C ARG A 105 -7.42 -3.22 -13.08
N GLU A 106 -6.25 -2.57 -13.09
CA GLU A 106 -6.11 -1.23 -12.52
C GLU A 106 -7.10 -0.27 -13.17
N GLN A 107 -7.10 -0.18 -14.50
CA GLN A 107 -8.03 0.67 -15.24
C GLN A 107 -9.50 0.29 -15.00
N MET A 108 -9.82 -1.02 -15.00
CA MET A 108 -11.18 -1.49 -14.69
C MET A 108 -11.64 -1.02 -13.31
N TYR A 109 -10.79 -1.13 -12.29
CA TYR A 109 -11.13 -0.67 -10.93
C TYR A 109 -11.20 0.84 -10.84
N MET A 110 -10.33 1.59 -11.51
CA MET A 110 -10.40 3.05 -11.56
C MET A 110 -11.75 3.51 -12.14
N HIS A 111 -12.19 2.92 -13.26
CA HIS A 111 -13.51 3.23 -13.84
C HIS A 111 -14.68 2.79 -12.93
N LEU A 112 -14.53 1.67 -12.20
CA LEU A 112 -15.55 1.22 -11.24
C LEU A 112 -15.67 2.20 -10.06
N LEU A 113 -14.55 2.66 -9.53
CA LEU A 113 -14.49 3.57 -8.38
C LEU A 113 -14.93 4.99 -8.77
N HIS A 114 -14.54 5.45 -9.97
CA HIS A 114 -15.09 6.64 -10.57
C HIS A 114 -16.61 6.51 -10.71
N GLY A 115 -17.36 7.53 -10.79
CA GLY A 115 -18.79 7.44 -11.10
C GLY A 115 -19.71 7.22 -9.90
N ARG A 116 -19.36 7.72 -8.71
CA ARG A 116 -20.22 7.84 -7.52
C ARG A 116 -20.13 6.74 -6.47
N TRP A 117 -19.19 5.80 -6.58
CA TRP A 117 -19.00 4.78 -5.57
C TRP A 117 -18.11 5.23 -4.42
N VAL A 118 -17.15 6.14 -4.70
CA VAL A 118 -16.20 6.64 -3.71
C VAL A 118 -16.04 8.16 -3.81
N ASP A 119 -15.63 8.78 -2.70
CA ASP A 119 -15.36 10.21 -2.63
C ASP A 119 -13.92 10.52 -3.07
N GLY A 120 -13.00 9.54 -2.97
CA GLY A 120 -11.61 9.65 -3.38
C GLY A 120 -10.92 8.29 -3.45
N ILE A 121 -9.71 8.25 -4.00
CA ILE A 121 -8.99 7.01 -4.29
C ILE A 121 -7.54 7.09 -3.79
N VAL A 122 -7.08 6.05 -3.08
CA VAL A 122 -5.65 5.80 -2.80
C VAL A 122 -5.18 4.71 -3.77
N VAL A 123 -4.17 5.02 -4.58
CA VAL A 123 -3.59 4.09 -5.58
C VAL A 123 -2.18 3.73 -5.18
N VAL A 124 -1.93 2.44 -4.93
CA VAL A 124 -0.65 1.94 -4.41
C VAL A 124 0.09 1.13 -5.48
N GLY A 125 1.37 1.40 -5.68
CA GLY A 125 2.28 0.57 -6.49
C GLY A 125 1.83 0.33 -7.93
N SER A 126 1.05 1.23 -8.51
CA SER A 126 0.50 1.06 -9.87
C SER A 126 1.60 0.99 -10.93
N ARG A 127 1.40 0.12 -11.92
CA ARG A 127 2.24 0.00 -13.12
C ARG A 127 1.78 0.90 -14.27
N SER A 128 0.54 1.38 -14.22
CA SER A 128 -0.01 2.30 -15.23
C SER A 128 0.70 3.65 -15.20
N GLU A 129 0.82 4.30 -16.35
CA GLU A 129 1.35 5.66 -16.41
C GLU A 129 0.50 6.62 -15.58
N VAL A 130 1.11 7.63 -14.95
CA VAL A 130 0.40 8.60 -14.09
C VAL A 130 -0.71 9.31 -14.85
N VAL A 131 -0.47 9.65 -16.12
CA VAL A 131 -1.45 10.28 -16.99
C VAL A 131 -2.68 9.37 -17.17
N ALA A 132 -2.47 8.09 -17.46
CA ALA A 132 -3.55 7.12 -17.63
C ALA A 132 -4.36 6.88 -16.34
N ILE A 133 -3.69 6.91 -15.18
CA ILE A 133 -4.34 6.81 -13.87
C ILE A 133 -5.21 8.06 -13.64
N ARG A 134 -4.67 9.25 -13.92
CA ARG A 134 -5.37 10.53 -13.77
C ARG A 134 -6.59 10.62 -14.70
N GLU A 135 -6.44 10.23 -15.96
CA GLU A 135 -7.55 10.19 -16.92
C GLU A 135 -8.65 9.21 -16.47
N ALA A 136 -8.27 8.04 -15.93
CA ALA A 136 -9.24 7.06 -15.43
C ALA A 136 -9.92 7.49 -14.11
N ALA A 137 -9.26 8.31 -13.29
CA ALA A 137 -9.83 8.90 -12.07
C ALA A 137 -10.76 10.08 -12.38
N ASP A 138 -10.55 10.72 -13.55
CA ASP A 138 -11.26 11.94 -13.96
C ASP A 138 -11.17 13.02 -12.86
N GLU A 139 -12.29 13.56 -12.38
CA GLU A 139 -12.34 14.56 -11.31
C GLU A 139 -12.25 13.95 -9.88
N THR A 140 -12.14 12.63 -9.73
CA THR A 140 -12.09 11.98 -8.42
C THR A 140 -10.75 12.28 -7.73
N PRO A 141 -10.74 12.90 -6.54
CA PRO A 141 -9.52 13.15 -5.78
C PRO A 141 -8.73 11.86 -5.54
N MET A 142 -7.41 11.90 -5.77
CA MET A 142 -6.58 10.72 -5.55
C MET A 142 -5.22 11.03 -4.95
N VAL A 143 -4.64 10.01 -4.28
CA VAL A 143 -3.28 10.00 -3.74
C VAL A 143 -2.54 8.79 -4.27
N LEU A 144 -1.31 8.98 -4.77
CA LEU A 144 -0.42 7.89 -5.18
C LEU A 144 0.46 7.46 -4.00
N VAL A 145 0.67 6.15 -3.86
CA VAL A 145 1.53 5.58 -2.82
C VAL A 145 2.53 4.61 -3.43
N ASP A 146 3.74 4.53 -2.85
CA ASP A 146 4.87 3.71 -3.29
C ASP A 146 5.31 4.02 -4.73
N ARG A 147 5.15 5.27 -5.12
CA ARG A 147 5.59 5.76 -6.42
C ARG A 147 6.05 7.20 -6.32
N ARG A 148 7.31 7.46 -6.67
CA ARG A 148 7.80 8.83 -6.91
C ARG A 148 7.27 9.31 -8.26
N SER A 149 6.71 10.51 -8.30
CA SER A 149 6.32 11.17 -9.53
C SER A 149 6.66 12.65 -9.45
N SER A 150 7.34 13.18 -10.47
CA SER A 150 7.55 14.62 -10.64
C SER A 150 6.27 15.35 -11.09
N ASP A 151 5.33 14.60 -11.66
CA ASP A 151 4.17 15.14 -12.35
C ASP A 151 2.88 14.96 -11.54
N PHE A 152 3.02 14.51 -10.27
CA PHE A 152 1.90 14.30 -9.37
C PHE A 152 2.28 14.68 -7.93
N GLU A 153 1.64 15.71 -7.43
CA GLU A 153 1.95 16.35 -6.15
C GLU A 153 1.43 15.56 -4.94
N TRP A 154 0.32 14.87 -5.11
CA TRP A 154 -0.38 14.14 -4.05
C TRP A 154 0.15 12.70 -3.95
N ALA A 155 1.38 12.57 -3.48
CA ALA A 155 2.05 11.28 -3.41
C ALA A 155 2.74 11.04 -2.05
N VAL A 156 2.76 9.77 -1.64
CA VAL A 156 3.49 9.27 -0.46
C VAL A 156 4.40 8.14 -0.93
N TRP A 157 5.70 8.23 -0.66
CA TRP A 157 6.66 7.27 -1.16
C TRP A 157 7.87 7.10 -0.22
N THR A 158 8.58 5.98 -0.36
CA THR A 158 9.86 5.73 0.31
C THR A 158 10.99 5.89 -0.69
N ASP A 159 12.16 6.40 -0.27
CA ASP A 159 13.34 6.51 -1.14
C ASP A 159 13.90 5.11 -1.47
N ASN A 160 13.31 4.50 -2.51
CA ASN A 160 13.65 3.14 -2.96
C ASN A 160 15.09 3.05 -3.47
N HIS A 161 15.61 4.10 -4.11
CA HIS A 161 17.00 4.15 -4.55
C HIS A 161 17.95 4.15 -3.35
N LEU A 162 17.72 5.03 -2.37
CA LEU A 162 18.53 5.10 -1.15
C LEU A 162 18.50 3.77 -0.38
N GLY A 163 17.32 3.15 -0.24
CA GLY A 163 17.19 1.85 0.43
C GLY A 163 18.04 0.76 -0.23
N ALA A 164 18.01 0.70 -1.57
CA ALA A 164 18.86 -0.25 -2.31
C ALA A 164 20.35 0.04 -2.14
N VAL A 165 20.76 1.31 -2.17
CA VAL A 165 22.15 1.70 -1.87
C VAL A 165 22.57 1.26 -0.47
N MET A 166 21.70 1.41 0.54
CA MET A 166 21.97 0.97 1.92
C MET A 166 22.15 -0.54 2.00
N ALA A 167 21.28 -1.33 1.34
CA ALA A 167 21.39 -2.80 1.29
C ALA A 167 22.72 -3.27 0.70
N VAL A 168 23.10 -2.70 -0.45
CA VAL A 168 24.35 -3.07 -1.14
C VAL A 168 25.58 -2.65 -0.33
N ARG A 169 25.60 -1.45 0.23
CA ARG A 169 26.69 -1.00 1.09
C ARG A 169 26.90 -1.92 2.28
N HIS A 170 25.82 -2.32 2.95
CA HIS A 170 25.90 -3.30 4.04
C HIS A 170 26.55 -4.61 3.59
N LEU A 171 26.13 -5.17 2.45
CA LEU A 171 26.71 -6.39 1.91
C LEU A 171 28.19 -6.22 1.56
N LEU A 172 28.60 -5.09 1.01
CA LEU A 172 30.00 -4.77 0.72
C LEU A 172 30.83 -4.61 2.00
N GLU A 173 30.28 -4.00 3.04
CA GLU A 173 30.93 -3.79 4.35
C GLU A 173 31.22 -5.12 5.07
N ILE A 174 30.32 -6.12 4.95
CA ILE A 174 30.54 -7.47 5.49
C ILE A 174 31.42 -8.35 4.61
N GLY A 175 32.04 -7.80 3.55
CA GLY A 175 33.04 -8.44 2.73
C GLY A 175 32.51 -9.10 1.45
N CYS A 176 31.21 -9.03 1.13
CA CYS A 176 30.67 -9.57 -0.11
C CYS A 176 31.14 -8.75 -1.34
N ARG A 177 31.35 -9.43 -2.46
CA ARG A 177 31.80 -8.81 -3.72
C ARG A 177 30.97 -9.25 -4.92
N ASP A 178 30.56 -10.52 -5.01
CA ASP A 178 29.63 -11.03 -6.02
C ASP A 178 28.20 -10.97 -5.47
N ILE A 179 27.59 -9.80 -5.60
CA ILE A 179 26.24 -9.52 -5.12
C ILE A 179 25.30 -9.55 -6.31
N ILE A 180 24.29 -10.43 -6.29
CA ILE A 180 23.23 -10.45 -7.32
C ILE A 180 21.97 -9.80 -6.78
N HIS A 181 21.33 -8.97 -7.63
CA HIS A 181 20.03 -8.41 -7.35
C HIS A 181 18.91 -9.26 -7.95
N LEU A 182 18.02 -9.78 -7.09
CA LEU A 182 16.73 -10.30 -7.54
C LEU A 182 15.77 -9.13 -7.68
N ALA A 183 15.65 -8.59 -8.87
CA ALA A 183 14.81 -7.43 -9.14
C ALA A 183 13.32 -7.82 -9.10
N GLY A 184 12.45 -6.84 -8.85
CA GLY A 184 11.02 -6.99 -9.12
C GLY A 184 10.72 -6.84 -10.61
N PRO A 185 9.42 -6.86 -10.99
CA PRO A 185 9.00 -6.69 -12.38
C PRO A 185 9.54 -5.41 -13.01
N ALA A 186 9.98 -5.51 -14.26
CA ALA A 186 10.66 -4.40 -14.96
C ALA A 186 9.78 -3.16 -15.16
N ASP A 187 8.46 -3.32 -15.18
CA ASP A 187 7.47 -2.24 -15.30
C ASP A 187 7.02 -1.64 -13.95
N SER A 188 7.51 -2.16 -12.82
CA SER A 188 7.24 -1.60 -11.49
C SER A 188 8.15 -0.40 -11.20
N PRO A 189 7.61 0.81 -10.92
CA PRO A 189 8.43 1.97 -10.59
C PRO A 189 9.35 1.77 -9.38
N SER A 190 8.86 1.16 -8.30
CA SER A 190 9.67 0.87 -7.10
C SER A 190 10.79 -0.15 -7.40
N ALA A 191 10.52 -1.17 -8.23
CA ALA A 191 11.54 -2.12 -8.67
C ALA A 191 12.65 -1.43 -9.49
N GLN A 192 12.27 -0.52 -10.38
CA GLN A 192 13.24 0.26 -11.18
C GLN A 192 14.14 1.13 -10.31
N GLU A 193 13.58 1.81 -9.30
CA GLU A 193 14.35 2.64 -8.37
C GLU A 193 15.30 1.77 -7.52
N ARG A 194 14.83 0.63 -7.00
CA ARG A 194 15.68 -0.34 -6.26
C ARG A 194 16.81 -0.87 -7.14
N ARG A 195 16.50 -1.24 -8.39
CA ARG A 195 17.50 -1.68 -9.36
C ARG A 195 18.56 -0.61 -9.64
N ARG A 196 18.16 0.65 -9.87
CA ARG A 196 19.09 1.76 -10.08
C ARG A 196 20.01 1.95 -8.86
N GLY A 197 19.45 1.97 -7.65
CA GLY A 197 20.23 2.11 -6.41
C GLY A 197 21.25 0.98 -6.23
N TYR A 198 20.85 -0.26 -6.53
CA TYR A 198 21.77 -1.41 -6.56
C TYR A 198 22.88 -1.22 -7.59
N GLU A 199 22.55 -0.90 -8.85
CA GLU A 199 23.51 -0.73 -9.93
C GLU A 199 24.49 0.40 -9.63
N ASP A 200 24.03 1.52 -9.10
CA ASP A 200 24.86 2.66 -8.74
C ASP A 200 25.83 2.33 -7.62
N ALA A 201 25.37 1.61 -6.57
CA ALA A 201 26.23 1.20 -5.47
C ALA A 201 27.29 0.17 -5.90
N MET A 202 26.94 -0.79 -6.75
CA MET A 202 27.89 -1.77 -7.31
C MET A 202 28.95 -1.09 -8.17
N ARG A 203 28.55 -0.21 -9.11
CA ARG A 203 29.47 0.54 -9.97
C ARG A 203 30.39 1.46 -9.17
N ALA A 204 29.87 2.14 -8.15
CA ALA A 204 30.66 2.99 -7.26
C ALA A 204 31.73 2.20 -6.49
N ALA A 205 31.47 0.92 -6.20
CA ALA A 205 32.44 0.01 -5.58
C ALA A 205 33.38 -0.68 -6.58
N GLY A 206 33.24 -0.43 -7.90
CA GLY A 206 34.07 -1.02 -8.94
C GLY A 206 33.62 -2.42 -9.39
N PHE A 207 32.40 -2.83 -9.09
CA PHE A 207 31.86 -4.14 -9.46
C PHE A 207 30.81 -4.03 -10.56
N ALA A 208 30.72 -5.04 -11.43
CA ALA A 208 29.70 -5.13 -12.45
C ALA A 208 28.36 -5.57 -11.82
N PRO A 209 27.26 -4.82 -11.99
CA PRO A 209 25.98 -5.20 -11.47
C PRO A 209 25.36 -6.37 -12.26
N ILE A 210 24.70 -7.30 -11.58
CA ILE A 210 23.97 -8.43 -12.15
C ILE A 210 22.59 -8.45 -11.54
N SER A 211 21.55 -8.25 -12.37
CA SER A 211 20.16 -8.30 -11.92
C SER A 211 19.40 -9.42 -12.65
N LEU A 212 18.62 -10.17 -11.92
CA LEU A 212 17.68 -11.17 -12.43
C LEU A 212 16.26 -10.69 -12.17
N GLU A 213 15.40 -10.77 -13.15
CA GLU A 213 14.02 -10.34 -13.03
C GLU A 213 13.19 -11.38 -12.28
N GLY A 214 12.49 -10.94 -11.24
CA GLY A 214 11.49 -11.67 -10.48
C GLY A 214 10.12 -10.98 -10.54
N ASP A 215 9.19 -11.44 -9.73
CA ASP A 215 7.79 -10.98 -9.75
C ASP A 215 7.27 -10.50 -8.38
N PHE A 216 8.18 -10.27 -7.42
CA PHE A 216 7.88 -9.94 -6.03
C PHE A 216 7.21 -11.06 -5.22
N ARG A 217 7.14 -12.28 -5.76
CA ARG A 217 6.58 -13.45 -5.07
C ARG A 217 7.68 -14.39 -4.56
N TYR A 218 7.34 -15.11 -3.50
CA TYR A 218 8.21 -16.14 -2.93
C TYR A 218 8.74 -17.14 -3.97
N ALA A 219 7.85 -17.57 -4.89
CA ALA A 219 8.19 -18.61 -5.87
C ALA A 219 9.32 -18.18 -6.82
N SER A 220 9.34 -16.92 -7.27
CA SER A 220 10.42 -16.44 -8.14
C SER A 220 11.76 -16.38 -7.44
N GLY A 221 11.80 -15.91 -6.19
CA GLY A 221 13.03 -15.93 -5.39
C GLY A 221 13.57 -17.34 -5.18
N PHE A 222 12.68 -18.29 -4.89
CA PHE A 222 13.05 -19.70 -4.74
C PHE A 222 13.60 -20.31 -6.04
N SER A 223 12.92 -20.10 -7.18
CA SER A 223 13.33 -20.67 -8.47
C SER A 223 14.65 -20.09 -8.95
N LEU A 224 14.81 -18.77 -8.92
CA LEU A 224 16.02 -18.09 -9.38
C LEU A 224 17.26 -18.55 -8.63
N ILE A 225 17.19 -18.68 -7.30
CA ILE A 225 18.33 -19.14 -6.51
C ILE A 225 18.56 -20.64 -6.71
N SER A 226 17.52 -21.45 -6.82
CA SER A 226 17.68 -22.88 -7.13
C SER A 226 18.42 -23.10 -8.45
N GLU A 227 18.06 -22.36 -9.49
CA GLU A 227 18.70 -22.41 -10.81
C GLU A 227 20.16 -21.98 -10.77
N LEU A 228 20.49 -20.88 -10.08
CA LEU A 228 21.87 -20.42 -9.94
C LEU A 228 22.77 -21.45 -9.22
N ILE A 229 22.28 -22.00 -8.11
CA ILE A 229 23.05 -23.01 -7.36
C ILE A 229 23.17 -24.30 -8.18
N ALA A 230 22.11 -24.76 -8.85
CA ALA A 230 22.16 -25.96 -9.70
C ALA A 230 23.10 -25.79 -10.90
N ALA A 231 23.29 -24.56 -11.40
CA ALA A 231 24.26 -24.24 -12.44
C ALA A 231 25.70 -24.17 -11.92
N GLY A 232 25.94 -24.43 -10.63
CA GLY A 232 27.26 -24.42 -10.01
C GLY A 232 27.83 -23.01 -9.79
N ARG A 233 26.98 -21.97 -9.82
CA ARG A 233 27.43 -20.61 -9.56
C ARG A 233 27.66 -20.41 -8.05
N THR A 234 28.86 -20.00 -7.69
CA THR A 234 29.18 -19.50 -6.34
C THR A 234 28.70 -18.07 -6.22
N LEU A 235 28.04 -17.73 -5.12
CA LEU A 235 27.46 -16.41 -4.85
C LEU A 235 27.91 -15.95 -3.47
N ASP A 236 28.31 -14.69 -3.34
CA ASP A 236 28.61 -14.11 -2.03
C ASP A 236 27.34 -13.62 -1.34
N ALA A 237 26.48 -12.94 -2.11
CA ALA A 237 25.29 -12.35 -1.54
C ALA A 237 24.16 -12.14 -2.55
N ILE A 238 22.95 -12.04 -2.01
CA ILE A 238 21.72 -11.65 -2.70
C ILE A 238 21.15 -10.37 -2.07
N PHE A 239 20.86 -9.39 -2.91
CA PHE A 239 19.92 -8.33 -2.58
C PHE A 239 18.60 -8.61 -3.31
N ALA A 240 17.57 -8.99 -2.58
CA ALA A 240 16.24 -9.25 -3.13
C ALA A 240 15.39 -7.97 -3.10
N GLY A 241 14.67 -7.73 -4.19
CA GLY A 241 13.81 -6.56 -4.36
C GLY A 241 12.64 -6.49 -3.38
N ASN A 242 12.30 -7.61 -2.71
CA ASN A 242 11.40 -7.61 -1.55
C ASN A 242 11.66 -8.81 -0.64
N ASP A 243 11.05 -8.82 0.54
CA ASP A 243 11.23 -9.88 1.55
C ASP A 243 10.64 -11.22 1.12
N LEU A 244 9.56 -11.24 0.35
CA LEU A 244 9.00 -12.51 -0.13
C LEU A 244 9.98 -13.25 -1.03
N MET A 245 10.64 -12.56 -1.97
CA MET A 245 11.69 -13.18 -2.79
C MET A 245 12.91 -13.55 -1.95
N ALA A 246 13.30 -12.72 -0.97
CA ALA A 246 14.41 -13.03 -0.06
C ALA A 246 14.14 -14.31 0.75
N ILE A 247 12.93 -14.48 1.28
CA ILE A 247 12.52 -15.70 2.01
C ILE A 247 12.53 -16.92 1.07
N GLY A 248 12.09 -16.75 -0.18
CA GLY A 248 12.21 -17.80 -1.20
C GLY A 248 13.67 -18.19 -1.46
N ALA A 249 14.56 -17.20 -1.54
CA ALA A 249 16.01 -17.39 -1.71
C ALA A 249 16.65 -18.13 -0.54
N ILE A 250 16.33 -17.76 0.71
CA ILE A 250 16.78 -18.47 1.93
C ILE A 250 16.35 -19.94 1.87
N GLN A 251 15.09 -20.20 1.54
CA GLN A 251 14.57 -21.57 1.50
C GLN A 251 15.22 -22.41 0.39
N ALA A 252 15.51 -21.81 -0.78
CA ALA A 252 16.24 -22.49 -1.86
C ALA A 252 17.66 -22.83 -1.42
N ALA A 253 18.41 -21.87 -0.88
CA ALA A 253 19.76 -22.06 -0.38
C ALA A 253 19.80 -23.19 0.67
N THR A 254 18.94 -23.14 1.68
CA THR A 254 18.85 -24.15 2.73
C THR A 254 18.58 -25.56 2.17
N ARG A 255 17.63 -25.70 1.22
CA ARG A 255 17.32 -27.01 0.59
C ARG A 255 18.46 -27.58 -0.23
N MET A 256 19.30 -26.72 -0.78
CA MET A 256 20.46 -27.12 -1.59
C MET A 256 21.75 -27.19 -0.79
N GLY A 257 21.68 -27.08 0.54
CA GLY A 257 22.84 -27.25 1.44
C GLY A 257 23.78 -26.06 1.48
N VAL A 258 23.33 -24.87 1.04
CA VAL A 258 24.08 -23.60 1.13
C VAL A 258 23.70 -22.91 2.43
N ASP A 259 24.70 -22.61 3.26
CA ASP A 259 24.49 -21.99 4.57
C ASP A 259 24.28 -20.47 4.46
N VAL A 260 23.20 -19.99 5.03
CA VAL A 260 22.89 -18.56 5.15
C VAL A 260 23.06 -18.15 6.61
N PRO A 261 23.96 -17.20 6.92
CA PRO A 261 24.66 -16.27 6.02
C PRO A 261 26.10 -16.68 5.64
N ARG A 262 26.62 -17.81 6.15
CA ARG A 262 28.04 -18.14 6.03
C ARG A 262 28.51 -18.21 4.58
N ASP A 263 27.80 -18.98 3.75
CA ASP A 263 28.16 -19.20 2.35
C ASP A 263 27.44 -18.17 1.44
N LEU A 264 26.24 -17.73 1.81
CA LEU A 264 25.42 -16.79 1.05
C LEU A 264 24.71 -15.80 1.98
N ALA A 265 25.11 -14.52 1.95
CA ALA A 265 24.38 -13.47 2.68
C ALA A 265 23.14 -13.01 1.89
N ILE A 266 22.04 -12.73 2.59
CA ILE A 266 20.78 -12.33 1.94
C ILE A 266 20.20 -11.11 2.64
N VAL A 267 19.86 -10.09 1.83
CA VAL A 267 19.14 -8.87 2.27
C VAL A 267 17.86 -8.73 1.47
N GLY A 268 16.76 -8.49 2.17
CA GLY A 268 15.43 -8.21 1.60
C GLY A 268 15.07 -6.74 1.55
N TYR A 269 13.79 -6.47 1.33
CA TYR A 269 13.19 -5.14 1.30
C TYR A 269 11.74 -5.24 1.77
N ASP A 270 11.22 -4.26 2.52
CA ASP A 270 9.89 -4.05 3.07
C ASP A 270 9.81 -4.20 4.59
N ASN A 271 10.60 -5.09 5.22
CA ASN A 271 10.52 -5.48 6.64
C ASN A 271 9.14 -6.05 7.01
N ILE A 272 8.61 -6.98 6.20
CA ILE A 272 7.35 -7.66 6.52
C ILE A 272 7.48 -8.52 7.80
N PRO A 273 6.39 -8.81 8.52
CA PRO A 273 6.45 -9.57 9.77
C PRO A 273 7.19 -10.91 9.65
N SER A 274 7.05 -11.62 8.53
CA SER A 274 7.74 -12.90 8.30
C SER A 274 9.27 -12.79 8.21
N ALA A 275 9.83 -11.62 7.92
CA ALA A 275 11.26 -11.39 7.95
C ALA A 275 11.87 -11.65 9.35
N HIS A 276 11.09 -11.48 10.40
CA HIS A 276 11.53 -11.73 11.77
C HIS A 276 11.48 -13.20 12.18
N TYR A 277 10.54 -14.01 11.65
CA TYR A 277 10.34 -15.40 12.09
C TYR A 277 10.96 -16.45 11.17
N VAL A 278 11.38 -16.08 9.95
CA VAL A 278 12.12 -17.00 9.08
C VAL A 278 13.48 -17.34 9.72
N SER A 279 13.98 -18.54 9.46
CA SER A 279 15.30 -18.95 9.97
C SER A 279 16.25 -19.23 8.80
N PRO A 280 17.38 -18.51 8.76
CA PRO A 280 17.79 -17.39 9.61
C PRO A 280 16.86 -16.17 9.44
N SER A 281 16.72 -15.34 10.49
CA SER A 281 15.93 -14.10 10.44
C SER A 281 16.51 -13.13 9.41
N LEU A 282 15.63 -12.51 8.62
CA LEU A 282 16.00 -11.77 7.40
C LEU A 282 16.44 -10.33 7.71
N THR A 283 17.66 -9.98 7.33
CA THR A 283 18.11 -8.59 7.18
C THR A 283 17.35 -7.94 6.03
N THR A 284 16.82 -6.74 6.24
CA THR A 284 15.94 -6.10 5.25
C THR A 284 15.98 -4.58 5.35
N ILE A 285 15.53 -3.93 4.29
CA ILE A 285 15.26 -2.49 4.29
C ILE A 285 13.80 -2.27 4.71
N GLU A 286 13.60 -1.56 5.81
CA GLU A 286 12.28 -1.21 6.30
C GLU A 286 11.67 -0.06 5.52
N GLN A 287 10.44 -0.26 5.08
CA GLN A 287 9.51 0.78 4.68
C GLN A 287 8.41 0.90 5.74
N PRO A 288 8.05 2.10 6.20
CA PRO A 288 7.02 2.26 7.24
C PRO A 288 5.60 2.13 6.63
N ALA A 289 5.23 0.92 6.18
CA ALA A 289 4.01 0.65 5.42
C ALA A 289 2.74 1.19 6.08
N TYR A 290 2.56 0.95 7.39
CA TYR A 290 1.41 1.45 8.14
C TYR A 290 1.33 2.99 8.12
N GLU A 291 2.45 3.68 8.39
CA GLU A 291 2.48 5.14 8.40
C GLU A 291 2.31 5.72 6.99
N MET A 292 2.81 5.04 5.95
CA MET A 292 2.57 5.42 4.56
C MET A 292 1.08 5.35 4.24
N GLY A 293 0.41 4.28 4.64
CA GLY A 293 -1.04 4.12 4.47
C GLY A 293 -1.83 5.17 5.20
N LYS A 294 -1.54 5.38 6.48
CA LYS A 294 -2.18 6.41 7.30
C LYS A 294 -2.02 7.80 6.71
N THR A 295 -0.79 8.18 6.37
CA THR A 295 -0.47 9.49 5.77
C THR A 295 -1.17 9.68 4.43
N SER A 296 -1.28 8.62 3.61
CA SER A 296 -1.97 8.71 2.32
C SER A 296 -3.46 8.99 2.46
N PHE A 297 -4.13 8.41 3.46
CA PHE A 297 -5.52 8.76 3.74
C PHE A 297 -5.65 10.18 4.32
N GLU A 298 -4.78 10.59 5.23
CA GLU A 298 -4.81 11.95 5.78
C GLU A 298 -4.65 12.98 4.66
N LEU A 299 -3.73 12.75 3.73
CA LEU A 299 -3.52 13.58 2.55
C LEU A 299 -4.77 13.60 1.63
N LEU A 300 -5.40 12.44 1.39
CA LEU A 300 -6.64 12.36 0.64
C LEU A 300 -7.79 13.09 1.34
N TYR A 301 -7.87 12.98 2.67
CA TYR A 301 -8.90 13.67 3.46
C TYR A 301 -8.76 15.19 3.38
N GLU A 302 -7.54 15.71 3.36
CA GLU A 302 -7.27 17.13 3.11
C GLU A 302 -7.79 17.56 1.73
N LEU A 303 -7.50 16.77 0.69
CA LEU A 303 -8.05 17.01 -0.66
C LEU A 303 -9.57 17.04 -0.72
N LEU A 304 -10.23 16.19 0.09
CA LEU A 304 -11.70 16.09 0.13
C LEU A 304 -12.37 17.21 0.92
N THR A 305 -11.65 17.90 1.80
CA THR A 305 -12.25 18.85 2.75
C THR A 305 -11.81 20.30 2.57
N ASN A 306 -10.69 20.54 1.89
CA ASN A 306 -10.15 21.88 1.64
C ASN A 306 -10.26 22.25 0.16
N GLU A 307 -11.12 23.21 -0.15
CA GLU A 307 -11.30 23.71 -1.53
C GLU A 307 -10.16 24.65 -2.00
N GLU A 308 -9.30 25.12 -1.08
CA GLU A 308 -8.21 26.08 -1.34
C GLU A 308 -6.82 25.47 -1.05
N LEU A 309 -6.60 24.19 -1.38
CA LEU A 309 -5.27 23.62 -1.20
C LEU A 309 -4.32 24.10 -2.30
N ASP A 310 -3.39 24.96 -1.90
CA ASP A 310 -2.19 25.27 -2.68
C ASP A 310 -1.29 24.03 -2.81
N TYR A 311 -0.38 24.05 -3.79
CA TYR A 311 0.62 23.05 -4.09
C TYR A 311 1.24 22.41 -2.84
N GLN A 312 1.16 21.10 -2.72
CA GLN A 312 1.80 20.34 -1.66
C GLN A 312 2.93 19.48 -2.25
N GLN A 313 4.06 19.43 -1.57
CA GLN A 313 5.16 18.56 -2.02
C GLN A 313 4.86 17.11 -1.66
N PRO A 314 5.23 16.14 -2.51
CA PRO A 314 5.12 14.72 -2.20
C PRO A 314 5.79 14.37 -0.87
N ILE A 315 5.12 13.56 -0.05
CA ILE A 315 5.63 13.14 1.26
C ILE A 315 6.58 11.97 1.08
N LYS A 316 7.85 12.19 1.45
CA LYS A 316 8.90 11.19 1.36
C LYS A 316 9.21 10.59 2.74
N PHE A 317 9.21 9.27 2.83
CA PHE A 317 9.73 8.52 3.96
C PHE A 317 11.16 8.03 3.69
N GLU A 318 11.98 8.04 4.73
CA GLU A 318 13.35 7.52 4.66
C GLU A 318 13.36 6.03 5.01
N PRO A 319 14.01 5.18 4.18
CA PRO A 319 14.16 3.75 4.48
C PRO A 319 15.16 3.54 5.64
N LYS A 320 15.07 2.37 6.31
CA LYS A 320 16.01 1.97 7.36
C LYS A 320 16.51 0.56 7.11
N LEU A 321 17.82 0.34 7.31
CA LEU A 321 18.38 -1.01 7.30
C LEU A 321 18.15 -1.67 8.68
N ILE A 322 17.54 -2.85 8.66
CA ILE A 322 17.32 -3.70 9.84
C ILE A 322 18.20 -4.96 9.70
N VAL A 323 19.34 -4.96 10.38
CA VAL A 323 20.30 -6.07 10.33
C VAL A 323 19.82 -7.22 11.21
N ARG A 324 19.81 -8.44 10.65
CA ARG A 324 19.46 -9.70 11.31
C ARG A 324 20.43 -10.81 10.88
N GLU A 325 20.05 -12.06 11.18
CA GLU A 325 20.95 -13.23 10.99
C GLU A 325 21.34 -13.48 9.54
N SER A 326 20.46 -13.26 8.55
CA SER A 326 20.68 -13.63 7.14
C SER A 326 21.85 -12.92 6.45
N SER A 327 22.42 -11.89 7.08
CA SER A 327 23.64 -11.21 6.62
C SER A 327 24.66 -10.99 7.74
N HIS A 328 24.42 -11.53 8.94
CA HIS A 328 25.36 -11.42 10.06
C HIS A 328 26.42 -12.50 9.96
N ARG A 329 27.53 -12.23 9.24
CA ARG A 329 28.69 -13.11 9.19
C ARG A 329 29.55 -12.90 10.43
N PRO A 330 29.83 -13.95 11.24
CA PRO A 330 30.84 -13.82 12.28
C PRO A 330 32.18 -13.51 11.62
N ILE A 331 32.85 -12.48 12.13
CA ILE A 331 34.19 -12.04 11.73
C ILE A 331 35.22 -13.12 12.12
#